data_c8aab5faf689454860668dca4b4370ca
#
_entry.id   c8aab5faf689454860668dca4b4370ca
#
_cell.length_a   1.000
_cell.length_b   1.000
_cell.length_c   1.000
_cell.angle_alpha   90.00
_cell.angle_beta   90.00
_cell.angle_gamma   90.00
#
_symmetry.space_group_name_H-M   'P 1'
#
loop_
_entity.id
_entity.type
_entity.pdbx_description
1 polymer ?
#
loop_
_entity_poly.entity_id
_entity_poly.type
_entity_poly.pdbx_seq_one_letter_code
_entity_poly.pdbx_strand_id
1 'polypeptide(L)'
;MLADKVSGTSVGLWLLAPEHLRLGTWDLLCGWSGQPADTVGPRLALQLVHEAALCVTGVRQGRPLGQTGFELANGLPFIASDLAIHELLDAHTVQQAQELQVALGLIRRARGHFTGKLLAIDPHRLKSYSQRRMRLHPLAAQEDRPSKCAQTFFALDPDSHQPVCVTTGTSARTASQATPDLLALAERILRPTPQPGQKILVLADCEHFTRELLNQFARHKAFDLLVPMPNQPYFKKQFAALSQTAFAPQWAGLALAQQPLPGAGDSPPLSQWIQRTGEQATQYQYKGFVTTATLDGPDPLITDFPKRWHVEEFFHDHQELGWQKAGTHNLNIRYGRMTLALLAQAALHQLRQRLGEPAVHWQASHLAKSLLAGMDGDIRVHHDTIVVTFYNAPLAKELRLHYENLPAQLEAEGIKPEVPWLYNFKLDFRFK
;
A
#
# COMPACT_ATOMS: atom_id res chain seq x y z
N MET A 1 -21.14 -13.82 -28.39
CA MET A 1 -20.63 -14.30 -27.11
C MET A 1 -21.44 -13.85 -25.91
N LEU A 2 -21.97 -12.64 -25.88
CA LEU A 2 -22.80 -12.14 -24.77
C LEU A 2 -24.30 -12.19 -25.01
N ALA A 3 -24.76 -12.75 -26.13
CA ALA A 3 -26.20 -12.97 -26.39
C ALA A 3 -26.78 -14.06 -25.48
N ASP A 4 -25.93 -14.98 -25.02
CA ASP A 4 -26.33 -16.05 -24.13
C ASP A 4 -26.01 -15.73 -22.68
N LYS A 5 -26.78 -16.29 -21.78
CA LYS A 5 -26.55 -16.24 -20.35
C LYS A 5 -25.23 -16.96 -20.01
N VAL A 6 -24.31 -16.24 -19.35
CA VAL A 6 -23.11 -16.82 -18.78
C VAL A 6 -23.32 -16.98 -17.27
N SER A 7 -23.27 -18.22 -16.80
CA SER A 7 -23.42 -18.54 -15.38
C SER A 7 -22.09 -19.07 -14.84
N GLY A 8 -21.76 -18.78 -13.60
CA GLY A 8 -20.56 -19.32 -13.00
C GLY A 8 -20.18 -18.69 -11.66
N THR A 9 -19.00 -19.08 -11.21
CA THR A 9 -18.34 -18.54 -10.01
C THR A 9 -17.52 -17.29 -10.38
N SER A 10 -16.94 -16.64 -9.37
CA SER A 10 -16.16 -15.39 -9.52
C SER A 10 -16.94 -14.22 -10.12
N VAL A 11 -18.26 -14.25 -10.08
CA VAL A 11 -19.11 -13.14 -10.54
C VAL A 11 -18.96 -11.93 -9.62
N GLY A 12 -18.61 -12.14 -8.36
CA GLY A 12 -18.35 -11.07 -7.41
C GLY A 12 -17.24 -10.10 -7.81
N LEU A 13 -16.31 -10.52 -8.68
CA LEU A 13 -15.28 -9.63 -9.24
C LEU A 13 -15.86 -8.39 -9.91
N TRP A 14 -17.06 -8.51 -10.48
CA TRP A 14 -17.75 -7.40 -11.15
C TRP A 14 -18.07 -6.24 -10.21
N LEU A 15 -18.12 -6.47 -8.89
CA LEU A 15 -18.26 -5.39 -7.89
C LEU A 15 -17.08 -4.41 -7.89
N LEU A 16 -15.94 -4.79 -8.46
CA LEU A 16 -14.80 -3.86 -8.61
C LEU A 16 -14.97 -2.90 -9.80
N ALA A 17 -15.80 -3.23 -10.77
CA ALA A 17 -15.97 -2.37 -11.96
C ALA A 17 -16.43 -0.95 -11.60
N PRO A 18 -17.47 -0.72 -10.78
CA PRO A 18 -17.84 0.62 -10.34
C PRO A 18 -16.74 1.31 -9.53
N GLU A 19 -15.95 0.57 -8.75
CA GLU A 19 -14.83 1.16 -8.00
C GLU A 19 -13.69 1.59 -8.94
N HIS A 20 -13.45 0.83 -10.00
CA HIS A 20 -12.51 1.20 -11.06
C HIS A 20 -12.99 2.43 -11.84
N LEU A 21 -14.28 2.57 -12.11
CA LEU A 21 -14.85 3.79 -12.71
C LEU A 21 -14.62 5.00 -11.80
N ARG A 22 -14.89 4.86 -10.50
CA ARG A 22 -14.69 5.91 -9.50
C ARG A 22 -13.24 6.33 -9.35
N LEU A 23 -12.30 5.40 -9.50
CA LEU A 23 -10.85 5.66 -9.45
C LEU A 23 -10.27 6.16 -10.79
N GLY A 24 -11.05 6.14 -11.87
CA GLY A 24 -10.49 6.42 -13.20
C GLY A 24 -9.41 5.42 -13.62
N THR A 25 -9.51 4.18 -13.13
CA THR A 25 -8.49 3.13 -13.34
C THR A 25 -8.21 2.90 -14.83
N TRP A 26 -9.23 2.95 -15.66
CA TRP A 26 -9.06 2.70 -17.09
C TRP A 26 -8.16 3.74 -17.77
N ASP A 27 -8.39 5.02 -17.49
CA ASP A 27 -7.57 6.11 -18.03
C ASP A 27 -6.13 6.00 -17.52
N LEU A 28 -5.94 5.64 -16.25
CA LEU A 28 -4.63 5.38 -15.67
C LEU A 28 -3.89 4.25 -16.39
N LEU A 29 -4.57 3.13 -16.69
CA LEU A 29 -3.98 1.98 -17.39
C LEU A 29 -3.69 2.29 -18.86
N CYS A 30 -4.57 3.00 -19.55
CA CYS A 30 -4.32 3.49 -20.92
C CYS A 30 -3.11 4.43 -20.95
N GLY A 31 -3.04 5.39 -20.03
CA GLY A 31 -1.91 6.30 -19.91
C GLY A 31 -0.60 5.59 -19.61
N TRP A 32 -0.61 4.61 -18.70
CA TRP A 32 0.57 3.82 -18.37
C TRP A 32 1.02 2.93 -19.52
N SER A 33 0.08 2.24 -20.18
CA SER A 33 0.43 1.36 -21.32
C SER A 33 0.89 2.13 -22.55
N GLY A 34 0.60 3.44 -22.62
CA GLY A 34 0.88 4.25 -23.80
C GLY A 34 0.15 3.78 -25.06
N GLN A 35 -0.92 2.98 -24.91
CA GLN A 35 -1.65 2.35 -25.99
C GLN A 35 -3.09 2.84 -26.04
N PRO A 36 -3.73 2.86 -27.22
CA PRO A 36 -5.14 3.20 -27.35
C PRO A 36 -6.05 2.27 -26.52
N ALA A 37 -7.18 2.80 -26.10
CA ALA A 37 -8.14 2.12 -25.22
C ALA A 37 -8.76 0.84 -25.84
N ASP A 38 -8.76 0.72 -27.16
CA ASP A 38 -9.27 -0.45 -27.90
C ASP A 38 -8.25 -1.58 -28.04
N THR A 39 -7.00 -1.37 -27.58
CA THR A 39 -5.95 -2.39 -27.66
C THR A 39 -5.96 -3.37 -26.49
N VAL A 40 -5.12 -4.42 -26.59
CA VAL A 40 -5.02 -5.48 -25.59
C VAL A 40 -4.23 -5.04 -24.34
N GLY A 41 -3.23 -4.17 -24.49
CA GLY A 41 -2.32 -3.81 -23.41
C GLY A 41 -2.99 -3.29 -22.12
N PRO A 42 -3.87 -2.28 -22.18
CA PRO A 42 -4.59 -1.80 -20.99
C PRO A 42 -5.48 -2.89 -20.34
N ARG A 43 -6.07 -3.81 -21.16
CA ARG A 43 -6.88 -4.92 -20.65
C ARG A 43 -6.04 -5.99 -19.96
N LEU A 44 -4.82 -6.25 -20.44
CA LEU A 44 -3.87 -7.14 -19.75
C LEU A 44 -3.44 -6.52 -18.40
N ALA A 45 -3.22 -5.23 -18.36
CA ALA A 45 -2.92 -4.54 -17.11
C ALA A 45 -4.09 -4.62 -16.12
N LEU A 46 -5.34 -4.43 -16.60
CA LEU A 46 -6.54 -4.59 -15.78
C LEU A 46 -6.69 -6.03 -15.28
N GLN A 47 -6.38 -7.03 -16.10
CA GLN A 47 -6.36 -8.42 -15.67
C GLN A 47 -5.40 -8.63 -14.48
N LEU A 48 -4.20 -8.02 -14.51
CA LEU A 48 -3.26 -8.11 -13.39
C LEU A 48 -3.77 -7.42 -12.12
N VAL A 49 -4.51 -6.33 -12.26
CA VAL A 49 -5.19 -5.66 -11.14
C VAL A 49 -6.24 -6.60 -10.53
N HIS A 50 -7.05 -7.25 -11.35
CA HIS A 50 -8.06 -8.20 -10.89
C HIS A 50 -7.44 -9.47 -10.29
N GLU A 51 -6.36 -10.00 -10.88
CA GLU A 51 -5.62 -11.13 -10.28
C GLU A 51 -5.06 -10.78 -8.88
N ALA A 52 -4.56 -9.56 -8.73
CA ALA A 52 -4.11 -9.08 -7.42
C ALA A 52 -5.29 -8.98 -6.43
N ALA A 53 -6.42 -8.40 -6.85
CA ALA A 53 -7.61 -8.26 -6.01
C ALA A 53 -8.20 -9.63 -5.58
N LEU A 54 -8.07 -10.65 -6.42
CA LEU A 54 -8.46 -12.03 -6.11
C LEU A 54 -7.42 -12.78 -5.27
N CYS A 55 -6.32 -12.14 -4.90
CA CYS A 55 -5.22 -12.75 -4.16
C CYS A 55 -4.67 -14.01 -4.85
N VAL A 56 -4.63 -14.02 -6.18
CA VAL A 56 -4.14 -15.17 -6.95
C VAL A 56 -2.65 -15.34 -6.74
N THR A 57 -2.27 -16.44 -6.11
CA THR A 57 -0.88 -16.79 -5.82
C THR A 57 -0.33 -17.80 -6.84
N GLY A 58 0.90 -17.59 -7.30
CA GLY A 58 1.64 -18.54 -8.16
C GLY A 58 1.64 -18.19 -9.64
N VAL A 59 2.79 -18.40 -10.25
CA VAL A 59 3.04 -18.16 -11.69
C VAL A 59 2.87 -19.44 -12.49
N ARG A 60 2.96 -20.62 -11.85
CA ARG A 60 3.03 -21.93 -12.54
C ARG A 60 1.92 -22.93 -12.16
N GLN A 61 1.22 -22.71 -11.08
CA GLN A 61 0.05 -23.54 -10.78
C GLN A 61 -1.10 -22.98 -11.59
N GLY A 62 -1.81 -23.86 -12.31
CA GLY A 62 -2.94 -23.47 -13.18
C GLY A 62 -3.79 -22.44 -12.47
N ARG A 63 -3.83 -21.23 -13.01
CA ARG A 63 -4.58 -20.14 -12.40
C ARG A 63 -6.02 -20.58 -12.31
N PRO A 64 -6.66 -20.61 -11.14
CA PRO A 64 -8.07 -20.96 -11.01
C PRO A 64 -8.99 -19.90 -11.64
N LEU A 65 -8.50 -19.22 -12.68
CA LEU A 65 -9.12 -18.09 -13.37
C LEU A 65 -9.82 -18.51 -14.68
N GLY A 66 -9.77 -19.78 -15.05
CA GLY A 66 -10.37 -20.33 -16.28
C GLY A 66 -11.90 -20.26 -16.27
N GLN A 67 -12.45 -19.11 -15.85
CA GLN A 67 -13.87 -18.85 -15.77
C GLN A 67 -14.25 -17.68 -16.67
N THR A 68 -15.23 -17.91 -17.51
CA THR A 68 -15.73 -16.91 -18.46
C THR A 68 -16.11 -15.59 -17.78
N GLY A 69 -16.58 -15.62 -16.52
CA GLY A 69 -16.88 -14.43 -15.75
C GLY A 69 -15.67 -13.53 -15.49
N PHE A 70 -14.49 -14.11 -15.23
CA PHE A 70 -13.25 -13.37 -15.07
C PHE A 70 -12.75 -12.76 -16.39
N GLU A 71 -12.76 -13.55 -17.47
CA GLU A 71 -12.35 -13.09 -18.81
C GLU A 71 -13.21 -11.91 -19.26
N LEU A 72 -14.52 -12.04 -19.13
CA LEU A 72 -15.46 -10.98 -19.48
C LEU A 72 -15.25 -9.71 -18.66
N ALA A 73 -14.98 -9.82 -17.36
CA ALA A 73 -14.74 -8.66 -16.49
C ALA A 73 -13.53 -7.82 -16.95
N ASN A 74 -12.56 -8.44 -17.62
CA ASN A 74 -11.38 -7.77 -18.17
C ASN A 74 -11.58 -7.24 -19.60
N GLY A 75 -12.72 -7.56 -20.23
CA GLY A 75 -12.96 -7.25 -21.65
C GLY A 75 -12.06 -8.04 -22.61
N LEU A 76 -11.54 -9.20 -22.16
CA LEU A 76 -10.70 -10.11 -22.95
C LEU A 76 -11.42 -11.42 -23.21
N PRO A 77 -11.27 -12.01 -24.41
CA PRO A 77 -11.82 -13.35 -24.72
C PRO A 77 -10.93 -14.49 -24.21
N PHE A 78 -9.87 -14.19 -23.43
CA PHE A 78 -8.88 -15.16 -22.95
C PHE A 78 -8.18 -14.67 -21.69
N ILE A 79 -7.56 -15.62 -20.99
CA ILE A 79 -6.63 -15.31 -19.88
C ILE A 79 -5.22 -15.15 -20.45
N ALA A 80 -4.56 -14.04 -20.14
CA ALA A 80 -3.21 -13.78 -20.60
C ALA A 80 -2.21 -14.84 -20.11
N SER A 81 -1.29 -15.25 -20.98
CA SER A 81 -0.18 -16.10 -20.62
C SER A 81 0.83 -15.37 -19.73
N ASP A 82 1.63 -16.13 -18.98
CA ASP A 82 2.73 -15.55 -18.18
C ASP A 82 3.73 -14.80 -19.07
N LEU A 83 3.95 -15.26 -20.29
CA LEU A 83 4.82 -14.58 -21.24
C LEU A 83 4.27 -13.20 -21.62
N ALA A 84 3.01 -13.12 -22.03
CA ALA A 84 2.37 -11.84 -22.37
C ALA A 84 2.38 -10.85 -21.21
N ILE A 85 2.20 -11.33 -19.98
CA ILE A 85 2.30 -10.50 -18.76
C ILE A 85 3.74 -10.01 -18.55
N HIS A 86 4.72 -10.88 -18.72
CA HIS A 86 6.13 -10.50 -18.56
C HIS A 86 6.55 -9.48 -19.62
N GLU A 87 6.16 -9.67 -20.88
CA GLU A 87 6.42 -8.74 -21.97
C GLU A 87 5.77 -7.36 -21.69
N LEU A 88 4.50 -7.35 -21.27
CA LEU A 88 3.84 -6.12 -20.88
C LEU A 88 4.60 -5.38 -19.79
N LEU A 89 4.97 -6.07 -18.71
CA LEU A 89 5.62 -5.43 -17.55
C LEU A 89 7.06 -4.99 -17.87
N ASP A 90 7.80 -5.77 -18.68
CA ASP A 90 9.19 -5.47 -19.04
C ASP A 90 9.28 -4.28 -20.00
N ALA A 91 8.27 -4.08 -20.84
CA ALA A 91 8.19 -2.95 -21.75
C ALA A 91 8.01 -1.59 -21.07
N HIS A 92 7.60 -1.58 -19.79
CA HIS A 92 7.32 -0.34 -19.05
C HIS A 92 8.41 -0.04 -18.03
N THR A 93 8.97 1.17 -18.12
CA THR A 93 10.08 1.59 -17.26
C THR A 93 9.65 1.81 -15.81
N VAL A 94 10.63 1.79 -14.91
CA VAL A 94 10.45 2.16 -13.50
C VAL A 94 9.80 3.55 -13.38
N GLN A 95 10.24 4.51 -14.20
CA GLN A 95 9.68 5.87 -14.18
C GLN A 95 8.20 5.88 -14.55
N GLN A 96 7.77 5.14 -15.57
CA GLN A 96 6.36 5.04 -15.95
C GLN A 96 5.52 4.43 -14.81
N ALA A 97 6.04 3.42 -14.11
CA ALA A 97 5.37 2.86 -12.94
C ALA A 97 5.27 3.88 -11.78
N GLN A 98 6.30 4.70 -11.56
CA GLN A 98 6.27 5.78 -10.57
C GLN A 98 5.27 6.87 -10.93
N GLU A 99 5.19 7.27 -12.20
CA GLU A 99 4.17 8.24 -12.66
C GLU A 99 2.75 7.69 -12.46
N LEU A 100 2.53 6.41 -12.72
CA LEU A 100 1.24 5.75 -12.44
C LEU A 100 0.91 5.78 -10.94
N GLN A 101 1.90 5.53 -10.05
CA GLN A 101 1.69 5.64 -8.60
C GLN A 101 1.29 7.07 -8.21
N VAL A 102 1.94 8.08 -8.77
CA VAL A 102 1.62 9.48 -8.47
C VAL A 102 0.21 9.82 -8.97
N ALA A 103 -0.14 9.45 -10.19
CA ALA A 103 -1.46 9.71 -10.74
C ALA A 103 -2.57 9.04 -9.90
N LEU A 104 -2.41 7.75 -9.57
CA LEU A 104 -3.31 7.03 -8.66
C LEU A 104 -3.37 7.70 -7.28
N GLY A 105 -2.22 8.05 -6.73
CA GLY A 105 -2.11 8.65 -5.40
C GLY A 105 -2.84 9.99 -5.30
N LEU A 106 -2.78 10.82 -6.34
CA LEU A 106 -3.52 12.09 -6.39
C LEU A 106 -5.03 11.87 -6.39
N ILE A 107 -5.53 10.86 -7.13
CA ILE A 107 -6.95 10.49 -7.12
C ILE A 107 -7.35 10.00 -5.72
N ARG A 108 -6.55 9.11 -5.13
CA ARG A 108 -6.81 8.58 -3.78
C ARG A 108 -6.81 9.68 -2.73
N ARG A 109 -5.88 10.63 -2.83
CA ARG A 109 -5.86 11.81 -1.94
C ARG A 109 -7.13 12.64 -2.10
N ALA A 110 -7.55 12.93 -3.32
CA ALA A 110 -8.77 13.69 -3.58
C ALA A 110 -10.03 12.98 -3.05
N ARG A 111 -9.99 11.64 -2.94
CA ARG A 111 -11.08 10.82 -2.37
C ARG A 111 -10.94 10.57 -0.86
N GLY A 112 -9.99 11.20 -0.20
CA GLY A 112 -9.83 11.10 1.25
C GLY A 112 -9.26 9.76 1.76
N HIS A 113 -8.52 9.02 0.91
CA HIS A 113 -7.88 7.78 1.35
C HIS A 113 -6.71 8.02 2.32
N PHE A 114 -6.19 9.22 2.41
CA PHE A 114 -5.07 9.59 3.27
C PHE A 114 -5.46 10.72 4.22
N THR A 115 -5.03 10.63 5.47
CA THR A 115 -5.11 11.73 6.43
C THR A 115 -4.00 12.75 6.18
N GLY A 116 -2.83 12.27 5.72
CA GLY A 116 -1.68 13.08 5.36
C GLY A 116 -0.97 13.77 6.53
N LYS A 117 -1.21 13.33 7.78
CA LYS A 117 -0.57 13.88 8.99
C LYS A 117 0.70 13.14 9.37
N LEU A 118 0.68 11.82 9.22
CA LEU A 118 1.77 10.91 9.54
C LEU A 118 2.13 10.08 8.31
N LEU A 119 3.36 9.61 8.26
CA LEU A 119 3.82 8.69 7.24
C LEU A 119 4.72 7.63 7.90
N ALA A 120 4.30 6.37 7.89
CA ALA A 120 5.13 5.26 8.35
C ALA A 120 5.91 4.69 7.16
N ILE A 121 7.22 4.49 7.35
CA ILE A 121 8.09 3.91 6.31
C ILE A 121 8.79 2.67 6.83
N ASP A 122 8.81 1.62 6.01
CA ASP A 122 9.48 0.36 6.36
C ASP A 122 9.85 -0.46 5.11
N PRO A 123 10.99 -1.19 5.13
CA PRO A 123 11.32 -2.12 4.08
C PRO A 123 10.65 -3.48 4.27
N HIS A 124 9.86 -3.90 3.29
CA HIS A 124 9.40 -5.28 3.19
C HIS A 124 10.36 -6.13 2.37
N ARG A 125 10.89 -7.21 2.97
CA ARG A 125 11.91 -8.07 2.38
C ARG A 125 11.36 -9.45 2.07
N LEU A 126 11.49 -9.86 0.81
CA LEU A 126 11.11 -11.19 0.34
C LEU A 126 12.35 -11.98 -0.04
N LYS A 127 12.41 -13.23 0.39
CA LYS A 127 13.49 -14.16 0.01
C LYS A 127 13.55 -14.31 -1.51
N SER A 128 14.76 -14.20 -2.06
CA SER A 128 15.01 -14.36 -3.48
C SER A 128 15.84 -15.60 -3.75
N TYR A 129 15.34 -16.45 -4.64
CA TYR A 129 16.01 -17.66 -5.11
C TYR A 129 16.84 -17.43 -6.38
N SER A 130 17.08 -16.17 -6.75
CA SER A 130 17.89 -15.84 -7.92
C SER A 130 19.31 -16.39 -7.83
N GLN A 131 19.84 -16.91 -8.94
CA GLN A 131 21.23 -17.34 -9.06
C GLN A 131 22.23 -16.16 -9.14
N ARG A 132 21.74 -14.92 -9.35
CA ARG A 132 22.62 -13.74 -9.43
C ARG A 132 23.35 -13.50 -8.09
N ARG A 133 24.59 -13.03 -8.17
CA ARG A 133 25.34 -12.56 -7.01
C ARG A 133 24.67 -11.33 -6.40
N MET A 134 24.36 -11.40 -5.11
CA MET A 134 23.78 -10.30 -4.35
C MET A 134 24.26 -10.34 -2.89
N ARG A 135 24.22 -9.18 -2.25
CA ARG A 135 24.41 -9.07 -0.81
C ARG A 135 23.37 -9.90 -0.09
N LEU A 136 23.81 -10.64 0.93
CA LEU A 136 22.92 -11.37 1.82
C LEU A 136 22.40 -10.43 2.90
N HIS A 137 21.16 -10.64 3.31
CA HIS A 137 20.47 -9.84 4.34
C HIS A 137 19.82 -10.79 5.35
N PRO A 138 19.87 -10.53 6.65
CA PRO A 138 19.03 -11.23 7.61
C PRO A 138 17.57 -10.88 7.33
N LEU A 139 16.71 -11.89 7.14
CA LEU A 139 15.28 -11.69 6.83
C LEU A 139 14.41 -11.70 8.09
N ALA A 140 14.76 -12.50 9.07
CA ALA A 140 14.08 -12.54 10.36
C ALA A 140 15.08 -12.91 11.47
N ALA A 141 14.73 -12.55 12.71
CA ALA A 141 15.54 -12.88 13.88
C ALA A 141 15.65 -14.41 14.12
N GLN A 142 14.81 -15.21 13.50
CA GLN A 142 14.77 -16.67 13.62
C GLN A 142 15.48 -17.42 12.48
N GLU A 143 15.92 -16.74 11.42
CA GLU A 143 16.69 -17.37 10.35
C GLU A 143 18.18 -17.32 10.66
N ASP A 144 18.79 -18.48 10.91
CA ASP A 144 20.23 -18.61 11.22
C ASP A 144 21.17 -18.18 10.09
N ARG A 145 20.65 -17.96 8.87
CA ARG A 145 21.48 -17.63 7.71
C ARG A 145 20.93 -16.47 6.92
N PRO A 146 21.77 -15.43 6.64
CA PRO A 146 21.40 -14.36 5.74
C PRO A 146 21.05 -14.90 4.35
N SER A 147 20.00 -14.36 3.75
CA SER A 147 19.49 -14.76 2.43
C SER A 147 19.54 -13.59 1.43
N LYS A 148 19.56 -13.94 0.15
CA LYS A 148 19.29 -12.93 -0.90
C LYS A 148 17.86 -12.48 -0.77
N CYS A 149 17.61 -11.21 -0.87
CA CYS A 149 16.25 -10.69 -0.83
C CYS A 149 15.97 -9.64 -1.92
N ALA A 150 14.73 -9.57 -2.27
CA ALA A 150 14.15 -8.47 -2.99
C ALA A 150 13.49 -7.55 -1.95
N GLN A 151 13.73 -6.25 -2.02
CA GLN A 151 13.22 -5.27 -1.07
C GLN A 151 12.20 -4.37 -1.72
N THR A 152 11.13 -4.05 -1.00
CA THR A 152 10.18 -3.00 -1.34
C THR A 152 10.06 -2.09 -0.13
N PHE A 153 10.29 -0.81 -0.33
CA PHE A 153 10.15 0.20 0.70
C PHE A 153 8.78 0.84 0.54
N PHE A 154 7.98 0.77 1.57
CA PHE A 154 6.63 1.31 1.61
C PHE A 154 6.58 2.63 2.36
N ALA A 155 5.76 3.54 1.87
CA ALA A 155 5.24 4.66 2.60
C ALA A 155 3.75 4.45 2.82
N LEU A 156 3.32 4.38 4.07
CA LEU A 156 1.96 4.13 4.51
C LEU A 156 1.45 5.32 5.32
N ASP A 157 0.21 5.73 5.08
CA ASP A 157 -0.53 6.60 6.01
C ASP A 157 -1.05 5.72 7.16
N PRO A 158 -0.48 5.80 8.37
CA PRO A 158 -0.80 4.87 9.45
C PRO A 158 -2.15 5.12 10.10
N ASP A 159 -2.75 6.30 9.90
CA ASP A 159 -4.07 6.61 10.43
C ASP A 159 -5.19 6.01 9.58
N SER A 160 -4.98 5.92 8.27
CA SER A 160 -5.93 5.29 7.33
C SER A 160 -5.56 3.85 6.96
N HIS A 161 -4.40 3.35 7.39
CA HIS A 161 -3.83 2.06 6.99
C HIS A 161 -3.67 1.91 5.47
N GLN A 162 -3.43 3.02 4.75
CA GLN A 162 -3.38 3.02 3.30
C GLN A 162 -1.97 3.26 2.76
N PRO A 163 -1.47 2.41 1.84
CA PRO A 163 -0.18 2.64 1.21
C PRO A 163 -0.24 3.88 0.30
N VAL A 164 0.68 4.79 0.50
CA VAL A 164 0.80 6.01 -0.31
C VAL A 164 1.58 5.71 -1.59
N CYS A 165 2.77 5.15 -1.45
CA CYS A 165 3.63 4.75 -2.56
C CYS A 165 4.65 3.70 -2.15
N VAL A 166 5.36 3.17 -3.15
CA VAL A 166 6.42 2.18 -2.96
C VAL A 166 7.63 2.49 -3.84
N THR A 167 8.82 2.12 -3.34
CA THR A 167 10.01 1.96 -4.18
C THR A 167 10.58 0.56 -4.00
N THR A 168 11.28 0.04 -4.99
CA THR A 168 11.83 -1.31 -4.90
C THR A 168 13.34 -1.34 -5.14
N GLY A 169 13.99 -2.40 -4.71
CA GLY A 169 15.41 -2.59 -4.90
C GLY A 169 15.86 -4.02 -4.64
N THR A 170 17.14 -4.26 -4.82
CA THR A 170 17.80 -5.51 -4.44
C THR A 170 18.23 -5.45 -2.98
N SER A 171 18.75 -6.56 -2.44
CA SER A 171 19.35 -6.63 -1.10
C SER A 171 20.55 -5.68 -0.88
N ALA A 172 21.09 -5.10 -1.95
CA ALA A 172 22.16 -4.11 -1.85
C ALA A 172 21.67 -2.69 -1.53
N ARG A 173 20.39 -2.39 -1.78
CA ARG A 173 19.83 -1.06 -1.54
C ARG A 173 19.54 -0.89 -0.05
N THR A 174 20.13 0.12 0.56
CA THR A 174 19.91 0.43 1.99
C THR A 174 18.67 1.32 2.19
N ALA A 175 18.19 1.42 3.43
CA ALA A 175 17.15 2.36 3.80
C ALA A 175 17.55 3.80 3.45
N SER A 176 18.79 4.22 3.74
CA SER A 176 19.29 5.55 3.40
C SER A 176 19.26 5.87 1.90
N GLN A 177 19.47 4.87 1.05
CA GLN A 177 19.44 5.04 -0.40
C GLN A 177 18.01 5.04 -0.97
N ALA A 178 17.08 4.34 -0.32
CA ALA A 178 15.70 4.22 -0.80
C ALA A 178 14.77 5.33 -0.31
N THR A 179 15.00 5.82 0.90
CA THR A 179 14.13 6.79 1.55
C THR A 179 13.97 8.10 0.76
N PRO A 180 15.04 8.71 0.18
CA PRO A 180 14.89 9.93 -0.61
C PRO A 180 13.92 9.77 -1.78
N ASP A 181 14.03 8.68 -2.54
CA ASP A 181 13.14 8.41 -3.68
C ASP A 181 11.71 8.14 -3.23
N LEU A 182 11.55 7.44 -2.10
CA LEU A 182 10.24 7.17 -1.50
C LEU A 182 9.54 8.47 -1.06
N LEU A 183 10.29 9.35 -0.40
CA LEU A 183 9.77 10.66 0.05
C LEU A 183 9.44 11.57 -1.14
N ALA A 184 10.25 11.56 -2.19
CA ALA A 184 9.97 12.34 -3.41
C ALA A 184 8.63 11.91 -4.06
N LEU A 185 8.32 10.61 -4.09
CA LEU A 185 7.01 10.13 -4.55
C LEU A 185 5.89 10.53 -3.60
N ALA A 186 6.09 10.34 -2.29
CA ALA A 186 5.11 10.69 -1.27
C ALA A 186 4.80 12.20 -1.28
N GLU A 187 5.79 13.06 -1.45
CA GLU A 187 5.60 14.51 -1.55
C GLU A 187 4.75 14.91 -2.76
N ARG A 188 4.99 14.28 -3.92
CA ARG A 188 4.18 14.50 -5.13
C ARG A 188 2.73 14.08 -4.95
N ILE A 189 2.46 13.04 -4.16
CA ILE A 189 1.12 12.50 -3.88
C ILE A 189 0.41 13.32 -2.81
N LEU A 190 1.04 13.47 -1.64
CA LEU A 190 0.43 14.09 -0.47
C LEU A 190 0.36 15.61 -0.60
N ARG A 191 1.27 16.21 -1.38
CA ARG A 191 1.35 17.67 -1.58
C ARG A 191 1.23 18.42 -0.26
N PRO A 192 2.13 18.18 0.71
CA PRO A 192 2.08 18.87 1.99
C PRO A 192 2.18 20.37 1.77
N THR A 193 1.29 21.11 2.42
CA THR A 193 1.32 22.58 2.35
C THR A 193 2.53 23.07 3.16
N PRO A 194 3.46 23.82 2.59
CA PRO A 194 4.60 24.34 3.33
C PRO A 194 4.15 25.46 4.26
N GLN A 195 3.64 25.07 5.43
CA GLN A 195 3.39 26.00 6.53
C GLN A 195 4.43 25.75 7.63
N PRO A 196 4.96 26.80 8.26
CA PRO A 196 5.85 26.63 9.41
C PRO A 196 5.17 25.79 10.50
N GLY A 197 5.81 24.68 10.90
CA GLY A 197 5.29 23.78 11.93
C GLY A 197 4.31 22.69 11.45
N GLN A 198 4.00 22.60 10.16
CA GLN A 198 3.06 21.60 9.61
C GLN A 198 3.72 20.61 8.65
N LYS A 199 4.93 20.16 8.96
CA LYS A 199 5.54 19.07 8.22
C LYS A 199 4.89 17.74 8.59
N ILE A 200 4.85 16.81 7.62
CA ILE A 200 4.42 15.43 7.86
C ILE A 200 5.50 14.73 8.70
N LEU A 201 5.10 14.14 9.83
CA LEU A 201 6.02 13.39 10.67
C LEU A 201 6.18 11.97 10.10
N VAL A 202 7.41 11.63 9.69
CA VAL A 202 7.78 10.31 9.19
C VAL A 202 8.22 9.45 10.37
N LEU A 203 7.55 8.31 10.54
CA LEU A 203 7.82 7.31 11.55
C LEU A 203 8.61 6.16 10.89
N ALA A 204 9.80 5.88 11.37
CA ALA A 204 10.67 4.87 10.80
C ALA A 204 11.27 3.94 11.86
N ASP A 205 11.81 2.80 11.46
CA ASP A 205 12.52 1.89 12.34
C ASP A 205 14.00 2.31 12.54
N CYS A 206 14.73 1.58 13.37
CA CYS A 206 16.13 1.88 13.67
C CYS A 206 17.10 1.73 12.49
N GLU A 207 16.72 1.07 11.39
CA GLU A 207 17.53 1.02 10.17
C GLU A 207 17.67 2.39 9.51
N HIS A 208 16.73 3.29 9.78
CA HIS A 208 16.73 4.68 9.30
C HIS A 208 17.52 5.63 10.21
N PHE A 209 18.01 5.16 11.37
CA PHE A 209 18.87 5.94 12.24
C PHE A 209 20.28 6.04 11.65
N THR A 210 20.44 6.86 10.65
CA THR A 210 21.74 7.15 10.03
C THR A 210 21.98 8.65 9.98
N ARG A 211 23.25 9.03 10.12
CA ARG A 211 23.65 10.44 10.06
C ARG A 211 23.21 11.12 8.77
N GLU A 212 23.28 10.40 7.67
CA GLU A 212 22.89 10.88 6.35
C GLU A 212 21.40 11.25 6.30
N LEU A 213 20.50 10.33 6.72
CA LEU A 213 19.07 10.58 6.73
C LEU A 213 18.69 11.67 7.75
N LEU A 214 19.25 11.65 8.94
CA LEU A 214 18.99 12.69 9.94
C LEU A 214 19.33 14.08 9.40
N ASN A 215 20.47 14.24 8.74
CA ASN A 215 20.87 15.52 8.11
C ASN A 215 19.96 15.90 6.93
N GLN A 216 19.51 14.94 6.15
CA GLN A 216 18.60 15.16 5.05
C GLN A 216 17.23 15.64 5.54
N PHE A 217 16.65 14.98 6.54
CA PHE A 217 15.37 15.36 7.12
C PHE A 217 15.44 16.69 7.87
N ALA A 218 16.54 17.00 8.56
CA ALA A 218 16.72 18.27 9.23
C ALA A 218 16.63 19.49 8.27
N ARG A 219 16.94 19.26 6.98
CA ARG A 219 16.87 20.27 5.90
C ARG A 219 15.60 20.13 5.04
N HIS A 220 14.84 19.07 5.22
CA HIS A 220 13.65 18.81 4.39
C HIS A 220 12.53 19.80 4.74
N LYS A 221 11.81 20.28 3.70
CA LYS A 221 10.77 21.29 3.87
C LYS A 221 9.39 20.70 4.20
N ALA A 222 9.14 19.48 3.75
CA ALA A 222 7.83 18.83 3.81
C ALA A 222 7.72 17.73 4.88
N PHE A 223 8.85 17.17 5.30
CA PHE A 223 8.88 16.02 6.20
C PHE A 223 9.82 16.25 7.38
N ASP A 224 9.41 15.77 8.55
CA ASP A 224 10.26 15.53 9.69
C ASP A 224 10.38 14.04 9.98
N LEU A 225 11.40 13.63 10.72
CA LEU A 225 11.67 12.23 11.05
C LEU A 225 11.56 12.01 12.56
N LEU A 226 10.94 10.91 12.95
CA LEU A 226 11.00 10.33 14.28
C LEU A 226 11.47 8.87 14.17
N VAL A 227 12.63 8.57 14.75
CA VAL A 227 13.28 7.27 14.61
C VAL A 227 13.87 6.81 15.93
N PRO A 228 13.75 5.52 16.32
CA PRO A 228 14.39 4.99 17.50
C PRO A 228 15.89 4.83 17.28
N MET A 229 16.64 5.05 18.32
CA MET A 229 18.08 4.76 18.34
C MET A 229 18.31 3.24 18.45
N PRO A 230 19.42 2.73 17.87
CA PRO A 230 19.77 1.33 18.03
C PRO A 230 19.91 0.92 19.50
N ASN A 231 19.45 -0.30 19.82
CA ASN A 231 19.51 -0.84 21.18
C ASN A 231 20.94 -1.32 21.51
N GLN A 232 21.86 -0.37 21.63
CA GLN A 232 23.28 -0.65 21.93
C GLN A 232 23.59 -0.39 23.41
N PRO A 233 24.48 -1.21 24.03
CA PRO A 233 24.89 -1.04 25.43
C PRO A 233 25.46 0.35 25.74
N TYR A 234 26.16 0.95 24.78
CA TYR A 234 26.72 2.29 24.89
C TYR A 234 25.64 3.34 25.14
N PHE A 235 24.58 3.37 24.35
CA PHE A 235 23.49 4.31 24.54
C PHE A 235 22.74 4.08 25.85
N LYS A 236 22.48 2.81 26.20
CA LYS A 236 21.84 2.47 27.48
C LYS A 236 22.64 3.00 28.68
N LYS A 237 23.96 2.86 28.63
CA LYS A 237 24.85 3.38 29.69
C LYS A 237 24.78 4.90 29.78
N GLN A 238 24.74 5.60 28.65
CA GLN A 238 24.58 7.06 28.64
C GLN A 238 23.23 7.49 29.22
N PHE A 239 22.14 6.81 28.85
CA PHE A 239 20.81 7.15 29.34
C PHE A 239 20.65 6.87 30.84
N ALA A 240 21.24 5.78 31.31
CA ALA A 240 21.23 5.45 32.74
C ALA A 240 22.06 6.43 33.61
N ALA A 241 23.03 7.12 33.00
CA ALA A 241 23.85 8.12 33.69
C ALA A 241 23.16 9.49 33.82
N LEU A 242 22.01 9.70 33.15
CA LEU A 242 21.26 10.96 33.29
C LEU A 242 20.68 11.10 34.69
N SER A 243 20.62 12.36 35.15
CA SER A 243 19.98 12.67 36.44
C SER A 243 18.53 12.18 36.43
N GLN A 244 18.08 11.61 37.52
CA GLN A 244 16.70 11.18 37.68
C GLN A 244 15.70 12.37 37.57
N THR A 245 16.13 13.55 37.91
CA THR A 245 15.35 14.80 37.79
C THR A 245 15.17 15.26 36.33
N ALA A 246 15.96 14.73 35.38
CA ALA A 246 15.79 15.00 33.96
C ALA A 246 14.57 14.27 33.36
N PHE A 247 14.06 13.26 34.05
CA PHE A 247 12.94 12.46 33.58
C PHE A 247 11.61 12.99 34.12
N ALA A 248 10.80 13.57 33.24
CA ALA A 248 9.43 13.96 33.54
C ALA A 248 8.51 12.74 33.55
N PRO A 249 7.86 12.39 34.66
CA PRO A 249 6.93 11.26 34.71
C PRO A 249 5.71 11.56 33.85
N GLN A 250 5.27 10.51 33.08
CA GLN A 250 4.05 10.57 32.30
C GLN A 250 2.92 9.82 33.02
N TRP A 251 3.22 8.59 33.45
CA TRP A 251 2.38 7.73 34.31
C TRP A 251 3.26 6.73 35.06
N ALA A 252 2.62 5.89 35.90
CA ALA A 252 3.34 4.84 36.63
C ALA A 252 4.12 3.94 35.66
N GLY A 253 5.43 3.84 35.89
CA GLY A 253 6.33 3.04 35.06
C GLY A 253 6.79 3.69 33.74
N LEU A 254 6.41 4.95 33.43
CA LEU A 254 6.91 5.67 32.26
C LEU A 254 7.33 7.10 32.60
N ALA A 255 8.55 7.44 32.20
CA ALA A 255 9.04 8.81 32.24
C ALA A 255 9.89 9.13 30.99
N LEU A 256 9.91 10.39 30.61
CA LEU A 256 10.61 10.90 29.42
C LEU A 256 11.61 11.99 29.83
N ALA A 257 12.78 11.96 29.19
CA ALA A 257 13.74 13.03 29.21
C ALA A 257 13.99 13.54 27.79
N GLN A 258 14.16 14.84 27.64
CA GLN A 258 14.51 15.48 26.37
C GLN A 258 15.86 16.17 26.52
N GLN A 259 16.69 16.04 25.50
CA GLN A 259 17.94 16.77 25.40
C GLN A 259 18.29 17.09 23.94
N PRO A 260 19.06 18.17 23.70
CA PRO A 260 19.55 18.44 22.36
C PRO A 260 20.58 17.37 21.95
N LEU A 261 20.51 16.93 20.69
CA LEU A 261 21.55 16.13 20.06
C LEU A 261 22.27 17.02 19.05
N PRO A 262 23.58 17.27 19.21
CA PRO A 262 24.31 18.10 18.27
C PRO A 262 24.16 17.60 16.85
N GLY A 263 23.81 18.48 15.94
CA GLY A 263 23.82 18.20 14.50
C GLY A 263 25.28 17.96 14.03
N ALA A 264 25.42 17.37 12.87
CA ALA A 264 26.71 17.14 12.25
C ALA A 264 27.08 18.28 11.30
N GLY A 265 28.19 18.97 11.54
CA GLY A 265 28.61 20.14 10.76
C GLY A 265 27.57 21.26 10.89
N ASP A 266 27.18 21.87 9.75
CA ASP A 266 26.19 22.96 9.71
C ASP A 266 24.72 22.51 9.77
N SER A 267 24.46 21.26 10.18
CA SER A 267 23.08 20.75 10.31
C SER A 267 22.43 21.32 11.57
N PRO A 268 21.13 21.64 11.52
CA PRO A 268 20.40 22.07 12.71
C PRO A 268 20.51 21.05 13.85
N PRO A 269 20.46 21.48 15.11
CA PRO A 269 20.43 20.58 16.24
C PRO A 269 19.16 19.71 16.16
N LEU A 270 19.32 18.44 16.53
CA LEU A 270 18.24 17.46 16.59
C LEU A 270 17.72 17.38 18.02
N SER A 271 16.50 16.87 18.19
CA SER A 271 15.96 16.59 19.51
C SER A 271 16.08 15.10 19.81
N GLN A 272 16.69 14.78 20.95
CA GLN A 272 16.76 13.42 21.47
C GLN A 272 15.78 13.26 22.62
N TRP A 273 14.96 12.21 22.53
CA TRP A 273 14.03 11.84 23.59
C TRP A 273 14.42 10.48 24.15
N ILE A 274 14.43 10.36 25.47
CA ILE A 274 14.81 9.14 26.17
C ILE A 274 13.62 8.70 27.00
N GLN A 275 13.09 7.55 26.63
CA GLN A 275 12.04 6.86 27.35
C GLN A 275 12.65 5.96 28.40
N ARG A 276 12.21 6.13 29.65
CA ARG A 276 12.54 5.24 30.77
C ARG A 276 11.28 4.49 31.18
N THR A 277 11.32 3.17 31.15
CA THR A 277 10.24 2.29 31.60
C THR A 277 10.64 1.52 32.83
N GLY A 278 9.68 1.17 33.68
CA GLY A 278 9.88 0.48 34.95
C GLY A 278 9.50 1.34 36.16
N GLU A 279 9.06 0.70 37.22
CA GLU A 279 8.62 1.38 38.45
C GLU A 279 9.74 1.52 39.48
N GLN A 280 10.72 0.63 39.45
CA GLN A 280 11.86 0.62 40.41
C GLN A 280 13.17 0.87 39.68
N ALA A 281 14.09 1.58 40.33
CA ALA A 281 15.39 1.96 39.75
C ALA A 281 16.22 0.76 39.27
N THR A 282 16.09 -0.39 39.91
CA THR A 282 16.76 -1.65 39.51
C THR A 282 16.20 -2.30 38.26
N GLN A 283 15.00 -1.86 37.82
CA GLN A 283 14.27 -2.44 36.70
C GLN A 283 14.16 -1.46 35.51
N TYR A 284 14.75 -0.27 35.62
CA TYR A 284 14.66 0.73 34.57
C TYR A 284 15.25 0.24 33.26
N GLN A 285 14.43 0.34 32.20
CA GLN A 285 14.86 0.15 30.82
C GLN A 285 14.81 1.47 30.09
N TYR A 286 15.74 1.65 29.16
CA TYR A 286 15.89 2.90 28.43
C TYR A 286 15.79 2.64 26.90
N LYS A 287 15.04 3.52 26.23
CA LYS A 287 14.94 3.56 24.76
C LYS A 287 15.11 5.01 24.31
N GLY A 288 16.06 5.25 23.41
CA GLY A 288 16.28 6.56 22.82
C GLY A 288 15.53 6.72 21.50
N PHE A 289 15.08 7.94 21.24
CA PHE A 289 14.52 8.38 19.96
C PHE A 289 15.22 9.66 19.53
N VAL A 290 15.30 9.87 18.23
CA VAL A 290 15.77 11.14 17.64
C VAL A 290 14.73 11.65 16.67
N THR A 291 14.50 12.94 16.70
CA THR A 291 13.58 13.61 15.79
C THR A 291 14.17 14.90 15.24
N THR A 292 13.81 15.22 14.01
CA THR A 292 14.07 16.52 13.38
C THR A 292 12.94 17.53 13.63
N ALA A 293 11.79 17.05 14.12
CA ALA A 293 10.65 17.89 14.47
C ALA A 293 10.87 18.60 15.81
N THR A 294 10.34 19.81 15.92
CA THR A 294 10.10 20.44 17.22
C THR A 294 8.79 19.87 17.78
N LEU A 295 8.88 19.05 18.80
CA LEU A 295 7.71 18.43 19.43
C LEU A 295 7.27 19.28 20.63
N ASP A 296 6.00 19.62 20.69
CA ASP A 296 5.42 20.42 21.77
C ASP A 296 5.15 19.58 23.06
N GLY A 297 5.38 18.26 22.99
CA GLY A 297 5.14 17.34 24.10
C GLY A 297 5.47 15.90 23.76
N PRO A 298 5.12 14.96 24.64
CA PRO A 298 5.44 13.55 24.52
C PRO A 298 4.51 12.76 23.56
N ASP A 299 3.35 13.32 23.19
CA ASP A 299 2.32 12.62 22.43
C ASP A 299 2.84 11.97 21.14
N PRO A 300 3.72 12.61 20.34
CA PRO A 300 4.25 11.96 19.13
C PRO A 300 5.05 10.69 19.43
N LEU A 301 5.70 10.58 20.59
CA LEU A 301 6.41 9.36 20.98
C LEU A 301 5.47 8.28 21.54
N ILE A 302 4.44 8.70 22.27
CA ILE A 302 3.58 7.82 23.04
C ILE A 302 2.42 7.31 22.18
N THR A 303 1.83 8.22 21.40
CA THR A 303 0.59 7.95 20.63
C THR A 303 0.88 7.71 19.18
N ASP A 304 1.74 8.52 18.54
CA ASP A 304 1.95 8.44 17.10
C ASP A 304 2.99 7.41 16.71
N PHE A 305 4.14 7.35 17.42
CA PHE A 305 5.19 6.40 17.08
C PHE A 305 4.73 4.92 17.08
N PRO A 306 3.89 4.45 18.00
CA PRO A 306 3.34 3.10 17.95
C PRO A 306 2.58 2.79 16.65
N LYS A 307 1.95 3.79 16.01
CA LYS A 307 1.26 3.63 14.73
C LYS A 307 2.20 3.20 13.58
N ARG A 308 3.53 3.38 13.75
CA ARG A 308 4.50 2.80 12.80
C ARG A 308 4.27 1.32 12.57
N TRP A 309 3.81 0.60 13.59
CA TRP A 309 3.54 -0.83 13.51
C TRP A 309 2.45 -1.18 12.49
N HIS A 310 1.56 -0.25 12.14
CA HIS A 310 0.53 -0.45 11.12
C HIS A 310 1.12 -0.79 9.73
N VAL A 311 2.39 -0.42 9.46
CA VAL A 311 3.09 -0.85 8.24
C VAL A 311 3.34 -2.37 8.24
N GLU A 312 3.66 -2.95 9.38
CA GLU A 312 3.88 -4.40 9.51
C GLU A 312 2.55 -5.18 9.48
N GLU A 313 1.50 -4.63 10.10
CA GLU A 313 0.13 -5.15 9.98
C GLU A 313 -0.35 -5.11 8.53
N PHE A 314 -0.10 -4.00 7.84
CA PHE A 314 -0.40 -3.86 6.42
C PHE A 314 0.35 -4.92 5.57
N PHE A 315 1.61 -5.20 5.85
CA PHE A 315 2.34 -6.27 5.16
C PHE A 315 1.70 -7.63 5.38
N HIS A 316 1.31 -7.93 6.60
CA HIS A 316 0.63 -9.19 6.94
C HIS A 316 -0.69 -9.34 6.18
N ASP A 317 -1.52 -8.30 6.17
CA ASP A 317 -2.88 -8.35 5.63
C ASP A 317 -2.91 -8.30 4.10
N HIS A 318 -1.94 -7.62 3.47
CA HIS A 318 -1.96 -7.34 2.04
C HIS A 318 -0.86 -8.01 1.22
N GLN A 319 0.03 -8.80 1.84
CA GLN A 319 1.10 -9.51 1.13
C GLN A 319 0.58 -10.42 0.00
N GLU A 320 -0.66 -10.89 0.08
CA GLU A 320 -1.30 -11.76 -0.91
C GLU A 320 -1.71 -11.03 -2.19
N LEU A 321 -1.81 -9.69 -2.19
CA LEU A 321 -2.14 -8.86 -3.37
C LEU A 321 -1.09 -8.92 -4.50
N GLY A 322 -0.33 -9.97 -4.58
CA GLY A 322 0.70 -10.16 -5.62
C GLY A 322 2.07 -9.60 -5.26
N TRP A 323 2.22 -8.94 -4.11
CA TRP A 323 3.51 -8.39 -3.68
C TRP A 323 4.55 -9.46 -3.39
N GLN A 324 4.15 -10.61 -2.89
CA GLN A 324 5.05 -11.76 -2.70
C GLN A 324 5.66 -12.30 -4.02
N LYS A 325 4.98 -12.06 -5.15
CA LYS A 325 5.43 -12.55 -6.46
C LYS A 325 6.47 -11.64 -7.12
N ALA A 326 6.76 -10.50 -6.53
CA ALA A 326 7.72 -9.55 -7.05
C ALA A 326 9.19 -9.92 -6.73
N GLY A 327 9.53 -11.21 -6.61
CA GLY A 327 10.88 -11.71 -6.35
C GLY A 327 11.85 -11.62 -7.52
N THR A 328 11.39 -11.20 -8.70
CA THR A 328 12.27 -10.94 -9.85
C THR A 328 13.18 -9.74 -9.59
N HIS A 329 14.38 -9.80 -10.20
CA HIS A 329 15.34 -8.68 -10.17
C HIS A 329 15.24 -7.78 -11.40
N ASN A 330 14.33 -8.06 -12.32
CA ASN A 330 13.95 -7.10 -13.34
C ASN A 330 13.10 -6.02 -12.68
N LEU A 331 13.65 -4.81 -12.60
CA LEU A 331 13.01 -3.71 -11.88
C LEU A 331 11.73 -3.24 -12.58
N ASN A 332 11.68 -3.26 -13.91
CA ASN A 332 10.47 -2.89 -14.65
C ASN A 332 9.30 -3.80 -14.27
N ILE A 333 9.52 -5.12 -14.36
CA ILE A 333 8.51 -6.13 -14.00
C ILE A 333 8.08 -5.95 -12.55
N ARG A 334 9.04 -5.74 -11.65
CA ARG A 334 8.75 -5.62 -10.22
C ARG A 334 7.96 -4.36 -9.90
N TYR A 335 8.42 -3.19 -10.39
CA TYR A 335 7.70 -1.94 -10.18
C TYR A 335 6.31 -1.98 -10.80
N GLY A 336 6.18 -2.51 -12.03
CA GLY A 336 4.89 -2.66 -12.70
C GLY A 336 3.92 -3.50 -11.88
N ARG A 337 4.34 -4.69 -11.41
CA ARG A 337 3.49 -5.55 -10.55
C ARG A 337 3.07 -4.86 -9.27
N MET A 338 4.01 -4.23 -8.55
CA MET A 338 3.72 -3.56 -7.29
C MET A 338 2.74 -2.40 -7.49
N THR A 339 2.91 -1.65 -8.57
CA THR A 339 2.04 -0.51 -8.89
C THR A 339 0.62 -0.96 -9.28
N LEU A 340 0.49 -2.03 -10.08
CA LEU A 340 -0.83 -2.59 -10.41
C LEU A 340 -1.52 -3.19 -9.17
N ALA A 341 -0.76 -3.77 -8.24
CA ALA A 341 -1.31 -4.22 -6.96
C ALA A 341 -1.77 -3.05 -6.06
N LEU A 342 -1.17 -1.86 -6.16
CA LEU A 342 -1.69 -0.65 -5.48
C LEU A 342 -3.04 -0.20 -6.06
N LEU A 343 -3.28 -0.37 -7.37
CA LEU A 343 -4.60 -0.13 -7.98
C LEU A 343 -5.65 -1.10 -7.43
N ALA A 344 -5.31 -2.39 -7.35
CA ALA A 344 -6.18 -3.41 -6.75
C ALA A 344 -6.53 -3.05 -5.29
N GLN A 345 -5.51 -2.70 -4.51
CA GLN A 345 -5.68 -2.32 -3.12
C GLN A 345 -6.59 -1.09 -2.97
N ALA A 346 -6.44 -0.09 -3.85
CA ALA A 346 -7.29 1.10 -3.84
C ALA A 346 -8.76 0.77 -4.13
N ALA A 347 -9.03 -0.10 -5.11
CA ALA A 347 -10.38 -0.55 -5.44
C ALA A 347 -11.00 -1.38 -4.29
N LEU A 348 -10.24 -2.30 -3.70
CA LEU A 348 -10.68 -3.08 -2.54
C LEU A 348 -10.96 -2.18 -1.32
N HIS A 349 -10.14 -1.17 -1.09
CA HIS A 349 -10.37 -0.22 -0.01
C HIS A 349 -11.68 0.53 -0.20
N GLN A 350 -11.93 1.07 -1.41
CA GLN A 350 -13.20 1.74 -1.69
C GLN A 350 -14.41 0.82 -1.51
N LEU A 351 -14.31 -0.42 -2.01
CA LEU A 351 -15.37 -1.42 -1.82
C LEU A 351 -15.65 -1.67 -0.35
N ARG A 352 -14.60 -1.88 0.48
CA ARG A 352 -14.74 -2.07 1.93
C ARG A 352 -15.41 -0.88 2.61
N GLN A 353 -14.94 0.33 2.32
CA GLN A 353 -15.50 1.56 2.90
C GLN A 353 -16.97 1.74 2.53
N ARG A 354 -17.35 1.38 1.32
CA ARG A 354 -18.74 1.46 0.85
C ARG A 354 -19.63 0.42 1.52
N LEU A 355 -19.13 -0.78 1.73
CA LEU A 355 -19.90 -1.84 2.41
C LEU A 355 -20.02 -1.61 3.92
N GLY A 356 -19.11 -0.85 4.53
CA GLY A 356 -19.13 -0.58 5.97
C GLY A 356 -18.81 -1.83 6.80
N GLU A 357 -19.33 -1.88 8.02
CA GLU A 357 -19.15 -3.01 8.92
C GLU A 357 -19.90 -4.26 8.42
N PRO A 358 -19.32 -5.47 8.51
CA PRO A 358 -17.99 -5.79 9.03
C PRO A 358 -16.88 -5.73 7.96
N ALA A 359 -17.18 -5.36 6.71
CA ALA A 359 -16.29 -5.51 5.57
C ALA A 359 -15.03 -4.62 5.67
N VAL A 360 -15.10 -3.49 6.37
CA VAL A 360 -13.95 -2.59 6.59
C VAL A 360 -12.77 -3.28 7.26
N HIS A 361 -13.03 -4.30 8.07
CA HIS A 361 -12.02 -5.08 8.80
C HIS A 361 -11.60 -6.37 8.10
N TRP A 362 -12.20 -6.69 6.95
CA TRP A 362 -11.84 -7.91 6.25
C TRP A 362 -10.45 -7.80 5.62
N GLN A 363 -9.62 -8.82 5.83
CA GLN A 363 -8.37 -8.98 5.10
C GLN A 363 -8.64 -9.14 3.60
N ALA A 364 -7.64 -8.83 2.77
CA ALA A 364 -7.78 -8.92 1.31
C ALA A 364 -8.16 -10.33 0.86
N SER A 365 -7.53 -11.36 1.43
CA SER A 365 -7.84 -12.76 1.13
C SER A 365 -9.24 -13.19 1.57
N HIS A 366 -9.73 -12.67 2.71
CA HIS A 366 -11.09 -12.94 3.16
C HIS A 366 -12.11 -12.30 2.20
N LEU A 367 -11.91 -11.03 1.83
CA LEU A 367 -12.76 -10.35 0.85
C LEU A 367 -12.76 -11.08 -0.49
N ALA A 368 -11.56 -11.47 -0.97
CA ALA A 368 -11.41 -12.22 -2.22
C ALA A 368 -12.19 -13.53 -2.21
N LYS A 369 -12.05 -14.34 -1.16
CA LYS A 369 -12.74 -15.63 -1.04
C LYS A 369 -14.26 -15.49 -0.85
N SER A 370 -14.68 -14.59 0.05
CA SER A 370 -16.08 -14.53 0.46
C SER A 370 -16.95 -13.74 -0.50
N LEU A 371 -16.39 -12.71 -1.13
CA LEU A 371 -17.15 -11.79 -1.97
C LEU A 371 -16.77 -11.90 -3.44
N LEU A 372 -15.48 -11.77 -3.80
CA LEU A 372 -15.11 -11.66 -5.22
C LEU A 372 -15.13 -13.01 -5.95
N ALA A 373 -14.46 -14.01 -5.42
CA ALA A 373 -14.39 -15.35 -6.01
C ALA A 373 -15.54 -16.25 -5.57
N GLY A 374 -16.07 -16.05 -4.36
CA GLY A 374 -17.06 -16.93 -3.75
C GLY A 374 -18.49 -16.71 -4.18
N MET A 375 -18.80 -15.61 -4.88
CA MET A 375 -20.17 -15.36 -5.32
C MET A 375 -20.46 -16.01 -6.67
N ASP A 376 -21.56 -16.72 -6.70
CA ASP A 376 -22.17 -17.27 -7.92
C ASP A 376 -23.16 -16.28 -8.52
N GLY A 377 -23.35 -16.37 -9.81
CA GLY A 377 -24.31 -15.52 -10.49
C GLY A 377 -24.40 -15.71 -11.98
N ASP A 378 -25.11 -14.81 -12.62
CA ASP A 378 -25.32 -14.75 -14.06
C ASP A 378 -24.88 -13.41 -14.62
N ILE A 379 -24.32 -13.44 -15.82
CA ILE A 379 -23.98 -12.26 -16.63
C ILE A 379 -24.78 -12.36 -17.92
N ARG A 380 -25.47 -11.27 -18.29
CA ARG A 380 -26.26 -11.17 -19.52
C ARG A 380 -26.09 -9.80 -20.11
N VAL A 381 -26.21 -9.70 -21.44
CA VAL A 381 -26.37 -8.42 -22.13
C VAL A 381 -27.83 -8.20 -22.45
N HIS A 382 -28.30 -7.04 -22.11
CA HIS A 382 -29.65 -6.56 -22.46
C HIS A 382 -29.52 -5.17 -23.06
N HIS A 383 -29.72 -5.05 -24.37
CA HIS A 383 -29.48 -3.82 -25.15
C HIS A 383 -28.04 -3.31 -24.97
N ASP A 384 -27.87 -2.13 -24.37
CA ASP A 384 -26.61 -1.46 -24.08
C ASP A 384 -26.06 -1.73 -22.66
N THR A 385 -26.68 -2.65 -21.92
CA THR A 385 -26.42 -2.87 -20.51
C THR A 385 -26.01 -4.34 -20.25
N ILE A 386 -24.92 -4.53 -19.53
CA ILE A 386 -24.52 -5.80 -18.95
C ILE A 386 -25.20 -5.93 -17.59
N VAL A 387 -26.09 -6.88 -17.46
CA VAL A 387 -26.81 -7.17 -16.22
C VAL A 387 -26.11 -8.34 -15.52
N VAL A 388 -25.60 -8.07 -14.32
CA VAL A 388 -24.99 -9.09 -13.45
C VAL A 388 -25.94 -9.39 -12.31
N THR A 389 -26.36 -10.66 -12.21
CA THR A 389 -27.25 -11.13 -11.14
C THR A 389 -26.44 -11.96 -10.15
N PHE A 390 -26.38 -11.54 -8.90
CA PHE A 390 -25.72 -12.29 -7.82
C PHE A 390 -26.73 -13.14 -7.06
N TYR A 391 -26.31 -14.38 -6.75
CA TYR A 391 -27.11 -15.33 -5.97
C TYR A 391 -26.51 -15.48 -4.57
N ASN A 392 -27.37 -15.40 -3.55
CA ASN A 392 -26.95 -15.61 -2.13
C ASN A 392 -25.74 -14.74 -1.73
N ALA A 393 -25.71 -13.49 -2.19
CA ALA A 393 -24.59 -12.60 -1.90
C ALA A 393 -24.45 -12.36 -0.39
N PRO A 394 -23.24 -12.51 0.18
CA PRO A 394 -22.99 -12.03 1.54
C PRO A 394 -23.16 -10.51 1.56
N LEU A 395 -23.60 -9.94 2.69
CA LEU A 395 -23.87 -8.50 2.81
C LEU A 395 -24.87 -7.98 1.76
N ALA A 396 -25.89 -8.81 1.42
CA ALA A 396 -26.85 -8.49 0.35
C ALA A 396 -27.57 -7.15 0.58
N LYS A 397 -27.80 -6.76 1.84
CA LYS A 397 -28.46 -5.51 2.20
C LYS A 397 -27.59 -4.30 1.84
N GLU A 398 -26.30 -4.37 2.23
CA GLU A 398 -25.30 -3.34 1.96
C GLU A 398 -24.99 -3.25 0.46
N LEU A 399 -24.88 -4.38 -0.21
CA LEU A 399 -24.68 -4.45 -1.65
C LEU A 399 -25.88 -3.83 -2.41
N ARG A 400 -27.11 -4.12 -2.04
CA ARG A 400 -28.29 -3.50 -2.65
C ARG A 400 -28.28 -1.99 -2.45
N LEU A 401 -28.00 -1.53 -1.23
CA LEU A 401 -27.97 -0.10 -0.91
C LEU A 401 -27.01 0.67 -1.83
N HIS A 402 -25.84 0.10 -2.14
CA HIS A 402 -24.77 0.81 -2.83
C HIS A 402 -24.60 0.46 -4.31
N TYR A 403 -25.26 -0.59 -4.80
CA TYR A 403 -25.03 -1.09 -6.15
C TYR A 403 -26.31 -1.43 -6.94
N GLU A 404 -27.48 -1.45 -6.31
CA GLU A 404 -28.74 -1.58 -7.05
C GLU A 404 -29.02 -0.29 -7.82
N ASN A 405 -29.49 -0.40 -9.05
CA ASN A 405 -29.66 0.74 -9.96
C ASN A 405 -28.33 1.52 -10.17
N LEU A 406 -27.25 0.80 -10.39
CA LEU A 406 -25.89 1.32 -10.47
C LEU A 406 -25.71 2.49 -11.45
N PRO A 407 -26.31 2.48 -12.68
CA PRO A 407 -26.15 3.61 -13.60
C PRO A 407 -26.59 4.94 -12.99
N ALA A 408 -27.75 4.98 -12.35
CA ALA A 408 -28.26 6.18 -11.71
C ALA A 408 -27.40 6.64 -10.52
N GLN A 409 -26.84 5.70 -9.76
CA GLN A 409 -25.94 6.03 -8.66
C GLN A 409 -24.62 6.65 -9.17
N LEU A 410 -24.03 6.10 -10.23
CA LEU A 410 -22.82 6.64 -10.84
C LEU A 410 -23.06 8.03 -11.41
N GLU A 411 -24.19 8.23 -12.11
CA GLU A 411 -24.58 9.54 -12.65
C GLU A 411 -24.76 10.58 -11.54
N ALA A 412 -25.37 10.21 -10.42
CA ALA A 412 -25.51 11.08 -9.25
C ALA A 412 -24.14 11.45 -8.62
N GLU A 413 -23.15 10.59 -8.74
CA GLU A 413 -21.75 10.84 -8.33
C GLU A 413 -20.94 11.62 -9.41
N GLY A 414 -21.56 11.99 -10.54
CA GLY A 414 -20.90 12.65 -11.67
C GLY A 414 -20.00 11.73 -12.50
N ILE A 415 -20.21 10.41 -12.41
CA ILE A 415 -19.43 9.39 -13.08
C ILE A 415 -20.25 8.81 -14.23
N LYS A 416 -19.62 8.69 -15.41
CA LYS A 416 -20.28 8.06 -16.56
C LYS A 416 -20.54 6.58 -16.27
N PRO A 417 -21.75 6.06 -16.50
CA PRO A 417 -22.09 4.67 -16.19
C PRO A 417 -21.56 3.66 -17.22
N GLU A 418 -21.07 4.15 -18.36
CA GLU A 418 -20.46 3.32 -19.39
C GLU A 418 -19.10 2.79 -18.94
N VAL A 419 -18.85 1.50 -19.16
CA VAL A 419 -17.61 0.81 -18.82
C VAL A 419 -16.70 0.75 -20.05
N PRO A 420 -15.63 1.58 -20.12
CA PRO A 420 -14.86 1.75 -21.35
C PRO A 420 -14.19 0.45 -21.84
N TRP A 421 -13.64 -0.36 -20.94
CA TRP A 421 -12.99 -1.64 -21.29
C TRP A 421 -13.98 -2.73 -21.68
N LEU A 422 -15.27 -2.52 -21.40
CA LEU A 422 -16.38 -3.38 -21.82
C LEU A 422 -17.15 -2.77 -22.99
N TYR A 423 -16.43 -2.12 -23.90
CA TYR A 423 -16.99 -1.53 -25.12
C TYR A 423 -18.11 -0.49 -24.87
N ASN A 424 -18.01 0.25 -23.78
CA ASN A 424 -18.95 1.27 -23.33
C ASN A 424 -20.37 0.73 -23.03
N PHE A 425 -20.50 -0.55 -22.71
CA PHE A 425 -21.74 -1.04 -22.11
C PHE A 425 -21.92 -0.43 -20.72
N LYS A 426 -23.17 -0.18 -20.34
CA LYS A 426 -23.53 0.13 -18.96
C LYS A 426 -23.52 -1.13 -18.12
N LEU A 427 -23.43 -0.97 -16.82
CA LEU A 427 -23.42 -2.09 -15.88
C LEU A 427 -24.58 -1.92 -14.90
N ASP A 428 -25.40 -2.97 -14.75
CA ASP A 428 -26.50 -3.03 -13.79
C ASP A 428 -26.38 -4.30 -12.93
N PHE A 429 -26.63 -4.15 -11.63
CA PHE A 429 -26.53 -5.24 -10.66
C PHE A 429 -27.87 -5.62 -10.09
N ARG A 430 -28.09 -6.93 -9.96
CA ARG A 430 -29.28 -7.52 -9.36
C ARG A 430 -28.88 -8.53 -8.30
N PHE A 431 -29.54 -8.45 -7.17
CA PHE A 431 -29.28 -9.35 -6.02
C PHE A 431 -30.52 -10.21 -5.75
N LYS A 432 -30.37 -11.53 -5.83
CA LYS A 432 -31.44 -12.51 -5.59
C LYS A 432 -31.16 -13.31 -4.34
#